data_a6072962ba2551fb1f172de229f1b260
#
_entry.id   a6072962ba2551fb1f172de229f1b260
#
_cell.length_a   1.000
_cell.length_b   1.000
_cell.length_c   1.000
_cell.angle_alpha   90.00
_cell.angle_beta   90.00
_cell.angle_gamma   90.00
#
_symmetry.space_group_name_H-M   'P 1'
#
loop_
_entity.id
_entity.type
_entity.pdbx_description
1 polymer ?
#
loop_
_entity_poly.entity_id
_entity_poly.type
_entity_poly.pdbx_seq_one_letter_code
_entity_poly.pdbx_strand_id
1 'polypeptide(L)' 'MPRGRVKFFNPDRGFGFILPDDGGPDVFVHVHDVEAAGMKILVADQLVAFEVGPARDGRSKAVNLRLLTPER' A
#
# COMPACT_ATOMS: atom_id res chain seq x y z
N MET A 1 2.67 13.60 -2.51
CA MET A 1 2.12 12.28 -2.25
C MET A 1 2.68 11.72 -0.96
N PRO A 2 1.85 11.17 -0.09
CA PRO A 2 2.36 10.48 1.08
C PRO A 2 3.24 9.31 0.67
N ARG A 3 4.18 8.99 1.54
CA ARG A 3 5.07 7.85 1.32
C ARG A 3 5.12 7.01 2.59
N GLY A 4 5.46 5.76 2.42
CA GLY A 4 5.57 4.87 3.55
C GLY A 4 6.29 3.59 3.19
N ARG A 5 6.29 2.69 4.15
CA ARG A 5 6.96 1.40 4.03
C ARG A 5 5.91 0.32 4.22
N VAL A 6 5.96 -0.71 3.38
CA VAL A 6 5.05 -1.84 3.51
C VAL A 6 5.35 -2.57 4.80
N LYS A 7 4.35 -2.68 5.67
CA LYS A 7 4.47 -3.45 6.90
C LYS A 7 4.40 -4.94 6.61
N PHE A 8 3.37 -5.33 5.89
CA PHE A 8 3.24 -6.68 5.37
C PHE A 8 2.17 -6.69 4.28
N PHE A 9 2.17 -7.73 3.47
CA PHE A 9 1.13 -7.95 2.48
C PHE A 9 0.85 -9.44 2.41
N ASN A 10 -0.42 -9.80 2.48
CA ASN A 10 -0.86 -11.19 2.43
C ASN A 10 -1.56 -11.43 1.09
N PRO A 11 -0.87 -12.01 0.10
CA PRO A 11 -1.48 -12.22 -1.22
C PRO A 11 -2.62 -13.22 -1.20
N ASP A 12 -2.62 -14.15 -0.26
CA ASP A 12 -3.70 -15.12 -0.16
C ASP A 12 -5.01 -14.48 0.26
N ARG A 13 -4.93 -13.51 1.14
CA ARG A 13 -6.11 -12.77 1.60
C ARG A 13 -6.36 -11.51 0.79
N GLY A 14 -5.36 -11.04 0.05
CA GLY A 14 -5.51 -9.92 -0.84
C GLY A 14 -5.46 -8.56 -0.16
N PHE A 15 -4.73 -8.42 0.93
CA PHE A 15 -4.59 -7.13 1.60
C PHE A 15 -3.28 -7.02 2.36
N GLY A 16 -2.96 -5.80 2.75
CA GLY A 16 -1.80 -5.54 3.58
C GLY A 16 -1.91 -4.15 4.20
N PHE A 17 -0.83 -3.71 4.81
CA PHE A 17 -0.78 -2.41 5.47
C PHE A 17 0.54 -1.71 5.15
N ILE A 18 0.47 -0.38 5.09
CA ILE A 18 1.62 0.49 4.87
C ILE A 18 1.79 1.35 6.11
N LEU A 19 3.04 1.47 6.58
CA LEU A 19 3.41 2.36 7.67
C LEU A 19 3.76 3.72 7.07
N PRO A 20 2.93 4.76 7.28
CA PRO A 20 3.23 6.08 6.73
C PRO A 20 4.50 6.67 7.33
N ASP A 21 5.26 7.39 6.51
CA ASP A 21 6.49 8.04 6.96
C ASP A 21 6.22 9.12 8.01
N ASP A 22 5.03 9.69 8.03
CA ASP A 22 4.69 10.75 8.99
C ASP A 22 4.34 10.21 10.38
N GLY A 23 4.41 8.91 10.57
CA GLY A 23 4.10 8.31 11.86
C GLY A 23 2.63 8.14 12.15
N GLY A 24 1.77 8.37 11.17
CA GLY A 24 0.33 8.18 11.34
C GLY A 24 -0.06 6.72 11.42
N PRO A 25 -1.36 6.43 11.54
CA PRO A 25 -1.83 5.05 11.63
C PRO A 25 -1.58 4.29 10.33
N ASP A 26 -1.49 2.97 10.46
CA ASP A 26 -1.28 2.09 9.31
C ASP A 26 -2.37 2.32 8.27
N VAL A 27 -1.97 2.31 7.00
CA VAL A 27 -2.89 2.52 5.89
C VAL A 27 -3.17 1.18 5.22
N PHE A 28 -4.44 0.84 5.11
CA PHE A 28 -4.88 -0.41 4.47
C PHE A 28 -4.60 -0.35 2.97
N VAL A 29 -4.17 -1.46 2.40
CA VAL A 29 -4.00 -1.59 0.95
C VAL A 29 -4.62 -2.89 0.49
N HIS A 30 -5.40 -2.83 -0.58
CA HIS A 30 -6.08 -3.99 -1.15
C HIS A 30 -5.36 -4.45 -2.42
N VAL A 31 -5.45 -5.75 -2.69
CA VAL A 31 -4.79 -6.34 -3.86
C VAL A 31 -5.22 -5.67 -5.17
N HIS A 32 -6.47 -5.23 -5.26
CA HIS A 32 -6.94 -4.55 -6.47
C HIS A 32 -6.16 -3.27 -6.74
N ASP A 33 -5.80 -2.54 -5.69
CA ASP A 33 -5.02 -1.32 -5.84
C ASP A 33 -3.56 -1.63 -6.18
N VAL A 34 -3.05 -2.75 -5.69
CA VAL A 34 -1.71 -3.22 -6.06
C VAL A 34 -1.68 -3.57 -7.54
N GLU A 35 -2.67 -4.30 -8.00
CA GLU A 35 -2.77 -4.69 -9.41
C GLU A 35 -2.98 -3.48 -10.32
N ALA A 36 -3.79 -2.52 -9.88
CA ALA A 36 -4.02 -1.29 -10.63
C ALA A 36 -2.75 -0.50 -10.84
N ALA A 37 -1.78 -0.65 -9.94
CA ALA A 37 -0.48 0.00 -10.03
C ALA A 37 0.52 -0.80 -10.87
N GLY A 38 0.10 -1.90 -11.46
CA GLY A 38 0.96 -2.73 -12.29
C GLY A 38 1.83 -3.71 -11.51
N MET A 39 1.53 -3.90 -10.24
CA MET A 39 2.27 -4.83 -9.38
C MET A 39 1.41 -6.05 -9.07
N LYS A 40 2.04 -7.16 -8.73
CA LYS A 40 1.33 -8.37 -8.35
C LYS A 40 1.17 -8.48 -6.85
N ILE A 41 2.22 -8.18 -6.11
CA ILE A 41 2.25 -8.23 -4.66
C ILE A 41 3.11 -7.10 -4.14
N LEU A 42 3.00 -6.83 -2.84
CA LEU A 42 3.92 -5.98 -2.13
C LEU A 42 4.76 -6.85 -1.20
N VAL A 43 5.99 -6.43 -0.98
CA VAL A 43 6.91 -7.15 -0.09
C VAL A 43 7.20 -6.27 1.10
N ALA A 44 7.30 -6.86 2.29
CA ALA A 44 7.60 -6.12 3.51
C ALA A 44 8.86 -5.27 3.32
N ASP A 45 8.82 -4.07 3.89
CA ASP A 45 9.90 -3.08 3.86
C ASP A 45 10.10 -2.36 2.53
N GLN A 46 9.29 -2.66 1.50
CA GLN A 46 9.33 -1.86 0.28
C GLN A 46 8.87 -0.44 0.57
N LEU A 47 9.51 0.52 -0.08
CA LEU A 47 9.11 1.93 0.00
C LEU A 47 8.13 2.23 -1.12
N VAL A 48 7.01 2.84 -0.77
CA VAL A 48 5.95 3.14 -1.74
C VAL A 48 5.45 4.56 -1.53
N ALA A 49 5.03 5.19 -2.62
CA ALA A 49 4.23 6.40 -2.57
C ALA A 49 2.79 6.00 -2.84
N PHE A 50 1.86 6.73 -2.24
CA PHE A 50 0.45 6.40 -2.39
C PHE A 50 -0.41 7.62 -2.11
N GLU A 51 -1.66 7.54 -2.47
CA GLU A 51 -2.67 8.49 -2.06
C GLU A 51 -3.65 7.80 -1.13
N VAL A 52 -4.32 8.57 -0.28
CA VAL A 52 -5.32 8.02 0.64
C VAL A 52 -6.68 8.26 0.04
N GLY A 53 -7.41 7.19 -0.20
CA GLY A 53 -8.75 7.25 -0.74
C GLY A 53 -9.75 6.54 0.14
N PRO A 54 -11.05 6.71 -0.13
CA PRO A 54 -12.06 6.03 0.66
C PRO A 54 -12.15 4.55 0.30
N ALA A 55 -12.29 3.70 1.31
CA ALA A 55 -12.60 2.31 1.12
C ALA A 55 -14.10 2.11 1.20
N ARG A 56 -14.55 0.94 0.75
CA ARG A 56 -15.98 0.65 0.67
C ARG A 56 -16.65 0.67 2.04
N ASP A 57 -15.93 0.32 3.08
CA ASP A 57 -16.45 0.23 4.44
C ASP A 57 -16.31 1.54 5.23
N GLY A 58 -15.96 2.63 4.56
CA GLY A 58 -15.78 3.93 5.21
C GLY A 58 -14.40 4.18 5.77
N ARG A 59 -13.50 3.23 5.66
CA ARG A 59 -12.11 3.41 6.07
C ARG A 59 -11.31 4.08 4.98
N SER A 60 -10.07 4.45 5.32
CA SER A 60 -9.13 4.95 4.32
C SER A 60 -8.29 3.79 3.79
N LYS A 61 -7.91 3.88 2.52
CA LYS A 61 -7.02 2.90 1.93
C LYS A 61 -6.01 3.59 1.03
N ALA A 62 -4.90 2.90 0.77
CA ALA A 62 -3.89 3.40 -0.15
C ALA A 62 -4.34 3.14 -1.59
N VAL A 63 -4.26 4.16 -2.42
CA VAL A 63 -4.60 4.09 -3.84
C VAL A 63 -3.48 4.74 -4.64
N ASN A 64 -3.49 4.53 -5.95
CA ASN A 64 -2.49 5.10 -6.85
C ASN A 64 -1.07 4.82 -6.37
N LEU A 65 -0.81 3.57 -6.05
CA LEU A 65 0.47 3.14 -5.52
C LEU A 65 1.59 3.30 -6.53
N ARG A 66 2.77 3.66 -6.03
CA ARG A 66 3.98 3.74 -6.83
C ARG A 66 5.14 3.17 -6.02
N LEU A 67 5.83 2.21 -6.61
CA LEU A 67 6.98 1.61 -5.96
C LEU A 67 8.17 2.57 -6.03
N LEU A 68 8.76 2.87 -4.88
CA LEU A 68 9.92 3.75 -4.78
C LEU A 68 11.22 2.97 -4.65
N THR A 69 11.15 1.76 -4.10
CA THR A 69 12.32 0.89 -3.97
C THR A 69 12.59 0.24 -5.33
N PRO A 70 13.83 0.31 -5.83
CA PRO A 70 14.14 -0.33 -7.11
C PRO A 70 13.83 -1.83 -7.07
N GLU A 71 13.23 -2.32 -8.15
CA GLU A 71 12.96 -3.73 -8.30
C GLU A 71 14.19 -4.45 -8.81
N ARG A 72 14.42 -5.65 -8.31
CA ARG A 72 15.57 -6.45 -8.72
C ARG A 72 15.17 -7.86 -9.01
#